data_a39b335d543a83ce6a0e0ae885ca6063
#
_entry.id   a39b335d543a83ce6a0e0ae885ca6063
#
_cell.length_a   1.000
_cell.length_b   1.000
_cell.length_c   1.000
_cell.angle_alpha   90.00
_cell.angle_beta   90.00
_cell.angle_gamma   90.00
#
_symmetry.space_group_name_H-M   'P 1'
#
loop_
_entity.id
_entity.type
_entity.pdbx_description
1 polymer ?
#
loop_
_entity_poly.entity_id
_entity_poly.type
_entity_poly.pdbx_seq_one_letter_code
_entity_poly.pdbx_strand_id
1 'polypeptide(L)'
;MPDYPSWVPNEIAVGYIEHGIQALLSWQLDVLNNRSLHAPQYGNLIFSAPTSSGKTVVAELIALNTVRQLRCKAIFVFPYISVAKEKFLCLQKIWRKVDLRVSAFIGSHSSPFQAWDASVCTIEKANSLLNRMIADKSIFDIGVLVIDEFHILFDGNRGPLVEQIVGKALYISRHQIQIISLSATLPNLDELADWLNAEKYETQFRPVQLHEMIMCDNELRDVNTLQHIRTVSNEFVVSNDIEYGIIHLCTESVMKGESVLVFCSSKAETEKLALAISQHFEKYFKSSNSENLISSFNIQSLKTVKHAFHHEIQFVDDILRETLPHGIAFHHAGLTVEERESIENAFCDQSLRVVCATSTLSSGINLPAHRVIIKTQLCGPVALNGLTYMQMIGRAGRLGQTEKGNNLANCGKHDLYHR
;
A
#
# COMPACT_ATOMS: atom_id res chain seq x y z
N MET A 1 -5.87 12.29 27.32
CA MET A 1 -4.69 11.55 26.84
C MET A 1 -5.17 10.68 25.69
N PRO A 2 -4.41 10.45 24.63
CA PRO A 2 -4.86 9.57 23.57
C PRO A 2 -5.12 8.17 24.13
N ASP A 3 -6.15 7.48 23.60
CA ASP A 3 -6.57 6.15 24.06
C ASP A 3 -5.56 5.07 23.60
N TYR A 4 -4.38 5.06 24.22
CA TYR A 4 -3.41 3.98 24.12
C TYR A 4 -3.52 3.07 25.37
N PRO A 5 -3.30 1.75 25.25
CA PRO A 5 -3.24 0.86 26.39
C PRO A 5 -2.21 1.33 27.43
N SER A 6 -2.49 1.13 28.71
CA SER A 6 -1.66 1.61 29.82
C SER A 6 -0.22 1.03 29.86
N TRP A 7 0.00 -0.10 29.17
CA TRP A 7 1.33 -0.71 29.05
C TRP A 7 2.21 -0.08 27.95
N VAL A 8 1.61 0.76 27.05
CA VAL A 8 2.35 1.49 26.02
C VAL A 8 3.01 2.70 26.66
N PRO A 9 4.35 2.87 26.52
CA PRO A 9 5.04 4.04 27.04
C PRO A 9 4.51 5.34 26.44
N ASN A 10 4.43 6.40 27.23
CA ASN A 10 3.99 7.72 26.77
C ASN A 10 4.83 8.25 25.61
N GLU A 11 6.14 8.02 25.66
CA GLU A 11 7.10 8.43 24.62
C GLU A 11 6.77 7.77 23.27
N ILE A 12 6.33 6.51 23.29
CA ILE A 12 5.90 5.76 22.12
C ILE A 12 4.57 6.32 21.58
N ALA A 13 3.60 6.53 22.47
CA ALA A 13 2.32 7.13 22.09
C ALA A 13 2.52 8.51 21.41
N VAL A 14 3.35 9.37 22.01
CA VAL A 14 3.75 10.66 21.43
C VAL A 14 4.43 10.46 20.07
N GLY A 15 5.29 9.46 19.93
CA GLY A 15 5.94 9.13 18.67
C GLY A 15 4.95 8.82 17.55
N TYR A 16 3.91 8.03 17.82
CA TYR A 16 2.86 7.74 16.84
C TYR A 16 1.98 8.95 16.54
N ILE A 17 1.68 9.79 17.52
CA ILE A 17 0.93 11.05 17.32
C ILE A 17 1.70 11.99 16.38
N GLU A 18 3.00 12.15 16.55
CA GLU A 18 3.88 12.93 15.65
C GLU A 18 3.88 12.38 14.21
N HIS A 19 3.59 11.08 14.04
CA HIS A 19 3.44 10.42 12.75
C HIS A 19 1.98 10.35 12.24
N GLY A 20 1.09 11.17 12.82
CA GLY A 20 -0.30 11.33 12.34
C GLY A 20 -1.32 10.35 12.94
N ILE A 21 -0.92 9.47 13.87
CA ILE A 21 -1.83 8.54 14.53
C ILE A 21 -2.28 9.13 15.87
N GLN A 22 -3.30 9.97 15.82
CA GLN A 22 -3.79 10.72 16.97
C GLN A 22 -4.41 9.83 18.05
N ALA A 23 -5.12 8.77 17.65
CA ALA A 23 -5.75 7.79 18.54
C ALA A 23 -5.82 6.42 17.85
N LEU A 24 -5.88 5.38 18.65
CA LEU A 24 -6.14 4.03 18.16
C LEU A 24 -7.64 3.83 17.92
N LEU A 25 -7.97 3.02 16.93
CA LEU A 25 -9.34 2.63 16.64
C LEU A 25 -9.84 1.60 17.65
N SER A 26 -11.15 1.51 17.87
CA SER A 26 -11.74 0.58 18.85
C SER A 26 -11.26 -0.86 18.64
N TRP A 27 -11.31 -1.36 17.40
CA TRP A 27 -10.85 -2.70 17.07
C TRP A 27 -9.35 -2.91 17.33
N GLN A 28 -8.50 -1.87 17.17
CA GLN A 28 -7.08 -1.95 17.50
C GLN A 28 -6.89 -2.12 19.00
N LEU A 29 -7.66 -1.39 19.81
CA LEU A 29 -7.67 -1.53 21.26
C LEU A 29 -8.15 -2.91 21.70
N ASP A 30 -9.17 -3.48 21.04
CA ASP A 30 -9.69 -4.83 21.33
C ASP A 30 -8.58 -5.88 21.15
N VAL A 31 -7.84 -5.82 20.01
CA VAL A 31 -6.72 -6.74 19.78
C VAL A 31 -5.58 -6.52 20.78
N LEU A 32 -5.19 -5.25 21.01
CA LEU A 32 -4.10 -4.91 21.92
C LEU A 32 -4.40 -5.26 23.39
N ASN A 33 -5.66 -5.37 23.79
CA ASN A 33 -6.09 -5.79 25.13
C ASN A 33 -6.30 -7.32 25.25
N ASN A 34 -6.11 -8.08 24.18
CA ASN A 34 -6.22 -9.53 24.22
C ASN A 34 -5.08 -10.12 25.06
N ARG A 35 -5.42 -10.74 26.17
CA ARG A 35 -4.46 -11.28 27.15
C ARG A 35 -3.59 -12.40 26.60
N SER A 36 -4.08 -13.18 25.62
CA SER A 36 -3.30 -14.28 25.02
C SER A 36 -2.05 -13.77 24.29
N LEU A 37 -2.06 -12.53 23.81
CA LEU A 37 -0.96 -11.92 23.07
C LEU A 37 0.16 -11.36 23.95
N HIS A 38 -0.04 -11.33 25.26
CA HIS A 38 0.87 -10.76 26.24
C HIS A 38 1.35 -11.80 27.26
N ALA A 39 2.18 -11.35 28.23
CA ALA A 39 2.64 -12.19 29.32
C ALA A 39 1.48 -12.88 30.06
N PRO A 40 1.62 -14.15 30.43
CA PRO A 40 2.77 -15.04 30.24
C PRO A 40 2.76 -15.83 28.91
N GLN A 41 1.70 -15.72 28.10
CA GLN A 41 1.44 -16.63 26.98
C GLN A 41 2.19 -16.27 25.71
N TYR A 42 2.25 -14.95 25.36
CA TYR A 42 2.81 -14.46 24.10
C TYR A 42 2.35 -15.26 22.88
N GLY A 43 1.02 -15.47 22.77
CA GLY A 43 0.39 -16.24 21.71
C GLY A 43 0.61 -15.65 20.33
N ASN A 44 0.58 -16.50 19.31
CA ASN A 44 0.64 -16.07 17.93
C ASN A 44 -0.66 -15.38 17.52
N LEU A 45 -0.58 -14.49 16.55
CA LEU A 45 -1.72 -13.76 15.99
C LEU A 45 -1.71 -13.83 14.48
N ILE A 46 -2.84 -14.19 13.89
CA ILE A 46 -3.11 -13.93 12.48
C ILE A 46 -4.24 -12.91 12.36
N PHE A 47 -3.93 -11.79 11.71
CA PHE A 47 -4.81 -10.66 11.61
C PHE A 47 -5.18 -10.38 10.17
N SER A 48 -6.48 -10.51 9.85
CA SER A 48 -7.04 -10.24 8.53
C SER A 48 -7.90 -8.98 8.56
N ALA A 49 -7.50 -7.98 7.76
CA ALA A 49 -8.28 -6.77 7.59
C ALA A 49 -7.98 -6.11 6.25
N PRO A 50 -8.88 -5.27 5.73
CA PRO A 50 -8.66 -4.52 4.50
C PRO A 50 -7.37 -3.71 4.54
N THR A 51 -6.82 -3.40 3.36
CA THR A 51 -5.70 -2.47 3.24
C THR A 51 -6.09 -1.10 3.83
N SER A 52 -5.11 -0.36 4.35
CA SER A 52 -5.33 0.95 4.99
C SER A 52 -6.18 0.94 6.28
N SER A 53 -6.47 -0.23 6.86
CA SER A 53 -7.17 -0.33 8.15
C SER A 53 -6.31 0.01 9.37
N GLY A 54 -4.99 0.10 9.23
CA GLY A 54 -4.07 0.38 10.34
C GLY A 54 -3.53 -0.86 11.07
N LYS A 55 -3.46 -2.01 10.38
CA LYS A 55 -2.94 -3.29 10.94
C LYS A 55 -1.56 -3.19 11.54
N THR A 56 -0.66 -2.53 10.84
CA THR A 56 0.78 -2.53 11.13
C THR A 56 1.08 -1.95 12.51
N VAL A 57 0.35 -0.89 12.94
CA VAL A 57 0.54 -0.28 14.28
C VAL A 57 0.25 -1.27 15.40
N VAL A 58 -0.78 -2.11 15.26
CA VAL A 58 -1.10 -3.15 16.24
C VAL A 58 0.06 -4.12 16.40
N ALA A 59 0.61 -4.62 15.29
CA ALA A 59 1.75 -5.53 15.31
C ALA A 59 3.02 -4.87 15.87
N GLU A 60 3.27 -3.60 15.52
CA GLU A 60 4.39 -2.82 16.03
C GLU A 60 4.31 -2.67 17.56
N LEU A 61 3.13 -2.39 18.12
CA LEU A 61 2.91 -2.25 19.55
C LEU A 61 3.03 -3.59 20.30
N ILE A 62 2.45 -4.68 19.77
CA ILE A 62 2.62 -6.01 20.38
C ILE A 62 4.10 -6.41 20.38
N ALA A 63 4.80 -6.24 19.25
CA ALA A 63 6.22 -6.54 19.15
C ALA A 63 7.06 -5.71 20.13
N LEU A 64 6.76 -4.42 20.27
CA LEU A 64 7.40 -3.54 21.26
C LEU A 64 7.23 -4.08 22.67
N ASN A 65 6.01 -4.49 23.04
CA ASN A 65 5.74 -5.04 24.36
C ASN A 65 6.55 -6.32 24.60
N THR A 66 6.55 -7.24 23.65
CA THR A 66 7.30 -8.50 23.75
C THR A 66 8.80 -8.26 23.88
N VAL A 67 9.38 -7.39 23.05
CA VAL A 67 10.82 -7.02 23.13
C VAL A 67 11.18 -6.45 24.49
N ARG A 68 10.37 -5.55 25.04
CA ARG A 68 10.65 -4.93 26.35
C ARG A 68 10.49 -5.88 27.51
N GLN A 69 9.46 -6.72 27.48
CA GLN A 69 9.18 -7.66 28.59
C GLN A 69 10.17 -8.83 28.62
N LEU A 70 10.49 -9.39 27.47
CA LEU A 70 11.38 -10.55 27.37
C LEU A 70 12.84 -10.18 27.14
N ARG A 71 13.16 -8.91 26.89
CA ARG A 71 14.50 -8.45 26.47
C ARG A 71 15.06 -9.24 25.30
N CYS A 72 14.20 -9.54 24.35
CA CYS A 72 14.48 -10.29 23.13
C CYS A 72 14.56 -9.39 21.91
N LYS A 73 14.78 -9.97 20.73
CA LYS A 73 14.84 -9.27 19.45
C LYS A 73 13.55 -9.45 18.64
N ALA A 74 13.19 -8.44 17.86
CA ALA A 74 12.09 -8.47 16.91
C ALA A 74 12.60 -8.50 15.46
N ILE A 75 11.92 -9.26 14.60
CA ILE A 75 12.13 -9.21 13.13
C ILE A 75 10.81 -8.81 12.48
N PHE A 76 10.85 -7.71 11.73
CA PHE A 76 9.74 -7.26 10.88
C PHE A 76 10.05 -7.61 9.44
N VAL A 77 9.16 -8.36 8.80
CA VAL A 77 9.30 -8.83 7.42
C VAL A 77 8.28 -8.13 6.54
N PHE A 78 8.79 -7.43 5.54
CA PHE A 78 7.98 -6.73 4.54
C PHE A 78 8.28 -7.27 3.14
N PRO A 79 7.27 -7.33 2.25
CA PRO A 79 7.48 -7.90 0.91
C PRO A 79 8.29 -7.00 -0.02
N TYR A 80 8.30 -5.68 0.22
CA TYR A 80 8.83 -4.69 -0.72
C TYR A 80 9.84 -3.77 -0.06
N ILE A 81 10.88 -3.42 -0.82
CA ILE A 81 12.00 -2.57 -0.37
C ILE A 81 11.48 -1.19 0.06
N SER A 82 10.57 -0.58 -0.71
CA SER A 82 10.00 0.75 -0.42
C SER A 82 9.26 0.77 0.92
N VAL A 83 8.36 -0.20 1.15
CA VAL A 83 7.62 -0.32 2.42
C VAL A 83 8.57 -0.56 3.59
N ALA A 84 9.56 -1.46 3.40
CA ALA A 84 10.55 -1.74 4.43
C ALA A 84 11.39 -0.50 4.79
N LYS A 85 11.80 0.31 3.79
CA LYS A 85 12.50 1.58 4.03
C LYS A 85 11.64 2.58 4.83
N GLU A 86 10.39 2.80 4.41
CA GLU A 86 9.45 3.68 5.10
C GLU A 86 9.25 3.25 6.56
N LYS A 87 8.98 1.97 6.77
CA LYS A 87 8.79 1.39 8.10
C LYS A 87 10.03 1.44 8.97
N PHE A 88 11.20 1.19 8.39
CA PHE A 88 12.47 1.35 9.11
C PHE A 88 12.64 2.77 9.64
N LEU A 89 12.44 3.79 8.81
CA LEU A 89 12.60 5.18 9.22
C LEU A 89 11.59 5.58 10.32
N CYS A 90 10.35 5.09 10.21
CA CYS A 90 9.31 5.34 11.20
C CYS A 90 9.66 4.66 12.54
N LEU A 91 9.90 3.35 12.53
CA LEU A 91 10.21 2.58 13.74
C LEU A 91 11.50 3.06 14.41
N GLN A 92 12.54 3.39 13.65
CA GLN A 92 13.79 3.91 14.17
C GLN A 92 13.57 5.20 14.98
N LYS A 93 12.75 6.13 14.48
CA LYS A 93 12.42 7.37 15.17
C LYS A 93 11.61 7.12 16.46
N ILE A 94 10.60 6.25 16.36
CA ILE A 94 9.67 5.99 17.48
C ILE A 94 10.36 5.16 18.58
N TRP A 95 11.00 4.04 18.22
CA TRP A 95 11.56 3.12 19.20
C TRP A 95 12.84 3.65 19.87
N ARG A 96 13.55 4.56 19.21
CA ARG A 96 14.68 5.29 19.84
C ARG A 96 14.26 6.09 21.07
N LYS A 97 12.99 6.51 21.16
CA LYS A 97 12.46 7.25 22.32
C LYS A 97 12.43 6.41 23.61
N VAL A 98 12.56 5.09 23.49
CA VAL A 98 12.66 4.13 24.60
C VAL A 98 13.96 3.31 24.55
N ASP A 99 15.02 3.88 23.96
CA ASP A 99 16.38 3.34 23.87
C ASP A 99 16.49 2.00 23.11
N LEU A 100 15.52 1.67 22.25
CA LEU A 100 15.57 0.49 21.38
C LEU A 100 16.17 0.85 20.01
N ARG A 101 17.10 0.01 19.56
CA ARG A 101 17.80 0.16 18.27
C ARG A 101 17.13 -0.64 17.19
N VAL A 102 16.74 0.04 16.11
CA VAL A 102 16.17 -0.59 14.92
C VAL A 102 17.22 -0.60 13.80
N SER A 103 17.44 -1.75 13.18
CA SER A 103 18.37 -1.95 12.07
C SER A 103 17.62 -2.36 10.79
N ALA A 104 18.17 -2.04 9.64
CA ALA A 104 17.58 -2.38 8.35
C ALA A 104 18.43 -3.43 7.60
N PHE A 105 17.77 -4.48 7.09
CA PHE A 105 18.35 -5.46 6.17
C PHE A 105 17.51 -5.46 4.89
N ILE A 106 17.79 -4.48 4.01
CA ILE A 106 16.96 -4.14 2.86
C ILE A 106 17.85 -3.98 1.63
N GLY A 107 17.54 -4.65 0.54
CA GLY A 107 18.26 -4.52 -0.73
C GLY A 107 19.76 -4.83 -0.59
N SER A 108 20.61 -3.95 -1.14
CA SER A 108 22.07 -4.01 -0.99
C SER A 108 22.57 -3.48 0.35
N HIS A 109 21.73 -2.75 1.09
CA HIS A 109 22.07 -2.21 2.41
C HIS A 109 21.86 -3.29 3.46
N SER A 110 22.94 -3.72 4.08
CA SER A 110 22.90 -4.46 5.34
C SER A 110 23.59 -3.57 6.39
N SER A 111 22.84 -3.18 7.41
CA SER A 111 23.47 -2.53 8.58
C SER A 111 24.61 -3.41 9.08
N PRO A 112 25.74 -2.82 9.53
CA PRO A 112 26.77 -3.59 10.20
C PRO A 112 26.11 -4.45 11.30
N PHE A 113 26.69 -5.61 11.58
CA PHE A 113 26.19 -6.55 12.61
C PHE A 113 26.41 -5.97 14.02
N GLN A 114 25.94 -4.73 14.22
CA GLN A 114 25.88 -4.07 15.52
C GLN A 114 24.69 -4.61 16.31
N ALA A 115 24.76 -4.49 17.63
CA ALA A 115 23.65 -4.86 18.50
C ALA A 115 22.37 -4.12 18.09
N TRP A 116 21.30 -4.86 17.79
CA TRP A 116 19.97 -4.36 17.45
C TRP A 116 18.91 -5.05 18.32
N ASP A 117 17.82 -4.34 18.59
CA ASP A 117 16.68 -4.85 19.34
C ASP A 117 15.53 -5.20 18.38
N ALA A 118 15.44 -4.50 17.26
CA ALA A 118 14.52 -4.83 16.17
C ALA A 118 15.20 -4.70 14.80
N SER A 119 14.78 -5.52 13.86
CA SER A 119 15.25 -5.46 12.48
C SER A 119 14.07 -5.36 11.53
N VAL A 120 14.22 -4.53 10.48
CA VAL A 120 13.29 -4.43 9.36
C VAL A 120 13.93 -5.06 8.14
N CYS A 121 13.27 -6.07 7.57
CA CYS A 121 13.83 -6.91 6.52
C CYS A 121 12.86 -7.04 5.34
N THR A 122 13.40 -7.25 4.13
CA THR A 122 12.63 -7.89 3.06
C THR A 122 12.54 -9.41 3.30
N ILE A 123 11.61 -10.10 2.63
CA ILE A 123 11.41 -11.55 2.76
C ILE A 123 12.73 -12.31 2.54
N GLU A 124 13.45 -11.96 1.48
CA GLU A 124 14.73 -12.61 1.10
C GLU A 124 15.80 -12.39 2.17
N LYS A 125 15.87 -11.16 2.69
CA LYS A 125 16.85 -10.81 3.74
C LYS A 125 16.49 -11.41 5.09
N ALA A 126 15.21 -11.47 5.44
CA ALA A 126 14.74 -12.14 6.66
C ALA A 126 15.10 -13.62 6.64
N ASN A 127 14.87 -14.33 5.50
CA ASN A 127 15.25 -15.71 5.35
C ASN A 127 16.75 -15.93 5.51
N SER A 128 17.57 -15.06 4.92
CA SER A 128 19.03 -15.09 5.03
C SER A 128 19.51 -14.78 6.46
N LEU A 129 18.89 -13.80 7.14
CA LEU A 129 19.19 -13.44 8.52
C LEU A 129 18.90 -14.62 9.46
N LEU A 130 17.72 -15.25 9.33
CA LEU A 130 17.37 -16.43 10.12
C LEU A 130 18.32 -17.59 9.91
N ASN A 131 18.72 -17.88 8.65
CA ASN A 131 19.71 -18.92 8.36
C ASN A 131 21.04 -18.67 9.11
N ARG A 132 21.50 -17.43 9.10
CA ARG A 132 22.72 -17.04 9.83
C ARG A 132 22.54 -17.19 11.33
N MET A 133 21.43 -16.69 11.88
CA MET A 133 21.16 -16.80 13.30
C MET A 133 21.02 -18.26 13.79
N ILE A 134 20.53 -19.15 12.92
CA ILE A 134 20.52 -20.58 13.21
C ILE A 134 21.95 -21.14 13.26
N ALA A 135 22.78 -20.79 12.27
CA ALA A 135 24.18 -21.23 12.22
C ALA A 135 24.99 -20.74 13.44
N ASP A 136 24.76 -19.49 13.84
CA ASP A 136 25.41 -18.84 14.99
C ASP A 136 24.76 -19.20 16.34
N LYS A 137 23.70 -20.04 16.35
CA LYS A 137 22.87 -20.40 17.52
C LYS A 137 22.22 -19.20 18.24
N SER A 138 22.13 -18.07 17.58
CA SER A 138 21.52 -16.82 18.13
C SER A 138 20.03 -16.70 17.81
N ILE A 139 19.41 -17.68 17.17
CA ILE A 139 17.97 -17.68 16.85
C ILE A 139 17.10 -17.59 18.11
N PHE A 140 17.58 -18.07 19.23
CA PHE A 140 16.89 -18.02 20.53
C PHE A 140 16.84 -16.61 21.14
N ASP A 141 17.60 -15.65 20.58
CA ASP A 141 17.48 -14.23 20.97
C ASP A 141 16.20 -13.59 20.39
N ILE A 142 15.57 -14.22 19.40
CA ILE A 142 14.35 -13.71 18.76
C ILE A 142 13.16 -14.11 19.63
N GLY A 143 12.36 -13.12 20.02
CA GLY A 143 11.11 -13.35 20.75
C GLY A 143 9.86 -13.05 19.92
N VAL A 144 9.98 -12.26 18.84
CA VAL A 144 8.83 -11.94 18.00
C VAL A 144 9.22 -11.78 16.53
N LEU A 145 8.35 -12.33 15.67
CA LEU A 145 8.44 -12.25 14.22
C LEU A 145 7.14 -11.65 13.69
N VAL A 146 7.23 -10.48 13.07
CA VAL A 146 6.10 -9.82 12.41
C VAL A 146 6.23 -10.02 10.91
N ILE A 147 5.18 -10.53 10.27
CA ILE A 147 5.14 -10.73 8.80
C ILE A 147 3.98 -9.92 8.24
N ASP A 148 4.30 -8.88 7.49
CA ASP A 148 3.29 -8.09 6.79
C ASP A 148 2.96 -8.69 5.42
N GLU A 149 1.74 -8.47 4.94
CA GLU A 149 1.18 -9.01 3.70
C GLU A 149 1.33 -10.54 3.62
N PHE A 150 0.96 -11.23 4.69
CA PHE A 150 1.14 -12.68 4.85
C PHE A 150 0.50 -13.52 3.73
N HIS A 151 -0.51 -12.97 3.02
CA HIS A 151 -1.11 -13.61 1.85
C HIS A 151 -0.11 -13.88 0.70
N ILE A 152 1.09 -13.29 0.71
CA ILE A 152 2.18 -13.63 -0.21
C ILE A 152 2.62 -15.10 -0.06
N LEU A 153 2.26 -15.76 1.02
CA LEU A 153 2.42 -17.21 1.16
C LEU A 153 1.87 -17.98 -0.06
N PHE A 154 0.85 -17.46 -0.72
CA PHE A 154 0.24 -18.05 -1.92
C PHE A 154 0.89 -17.58 -3.23
N ASP A 155 1.91 -16.73 -3.18
CA ASP A 155 2.68 -16.32 -4.35
C ASP A 155 3.64 -17.44 -4.77
N GLY A 156 3.61 -17.80 -6.07
CA GLY A 156 4.43 -18.91 -6.59
C GLY A 156 5.95 -18.71 -6.44
N ASN A 157 6.42 -17.47 -6.36
CA ASN A 157 7.85 -17.16 -6.28
C ASN A 157 8.31 -16.91 -4.84
N ARG A 158 7.56 -16.16 -4.06
CA ARG A 158 7.92 -15.70 -2.70
C ARG A 158 7.29 -16.53 -1.60
N GLY A 159 6.16 -17.21 -1.88
CA GLY A 159 5.47 -18.04 -0.92
C GLY A 159 6.38 -19.06 -0.24
N PRO A 160 7.21 -19.84 -0.97
CA PRO A 160 8.15 -20.79 -0.38
C PRO A 160 9.14 -20.15 0.59
N LEU A 161 9.54 -18.89 0.39
CA LEU A 161 10.43 -18.19 1.32
C LEU A 161 9.70 -17.80 2.61
N VAL A 162 8.46 -17.37 2.50
CA VAL A 162 7.61 -17.03 3.68
C VAL A 162 7.37 -18.31 4.49
N GLU A 163 7.02 -19.41 3.84
CA GLU A 163 6.86 -20.72 4.51
C GLU A 163 8.13 -21.17 5.23
N GLN A 164 9.32 -21.03 4.61
CA GLN A 164 10.59 -21.31 5.26
C GLN A 164 10.85 -20.43 6.48
N ILE A 165 10.54 -19.13 6.42
CA ILE A 165 10.68 -18.18 7.54
C ILE A 165 9.81 -18.65 8.72
N VAL A 166 8.55 -18.95 8.46
CA VAL A 166 7.60 -19.43 9.46
C VAL A 166 8.03 -20.80 10.02
N GLY A 167 8.40 -21.72 9.14
CA GLY A 167 8.88 -23.05 9.57
C GLY A 167 10.08 -22.96 10.51
N LYS A 168 11.02 -22.05 10.25
CA LYS A 168 12.16 -21.80 11.16
C LYS A 168 11.70 -21.28 12.51
N ALA A 169 10.75 -20.31 12.52
CA ALA A 169 10.21 -19.77 13.74
C ALA A 169 9.46 -20.82 14.57
N LEU A 170 8.66 -21.67 13.94
CA LEU A 170 7.88 -22.70 14.62
C LEU A 170 8.73 -23.87 15.13
N TYR A 171 9.56 -24.45 14.25
CA TYR A 171 10.21 -25.74 14.53
C TYR A 171 11.60 -25.61 15.15
N ILE A 172 12.42 -24.64 14.70
CA ILE A 172 13.79 -24.50 15.19
C ILE A 172 13.82 -23.79 16.54
N SER A 173 12.99 -22.77 16.71
CA SER A 173 12.86 -22.05 18.00
C SER A 173 12.03 -22.81 19.03
N ARG A 174 11.48 -23.99 18.68
CA ARG A 174 10.59 -24.76 19.57
C ARG A 174 9.38 -23.96 20.06
N HIS A 175 8.76 -23.19 19.17
CA HIS A 175 7.61 -22.32 19.47
C HIS A 175 7.87 -21.22 20.52
N GLN A 176 9.11 -20.78 20.67
CA GLN A 176 9.47 -19.68 21.60
C GLN A 176 9.32 -18.30 20.95
N ILE A 177 9.14 -18.23 19.62
CA ILE A 177 8.99 -16.99 18.88
C ILE A 177 7.49 -16.71 18.71
N GLN A 178 7.02 -15.58 19.19
CA GLN A 178 5.69 -15.07 18.90
C GLN A 178 5.59 -14.67 17.43
N ILE A 179 4.64 -15.22 16.69
CA ILE A 179 4.42 -14.91 15.26
C ILE A 179 3.20 -14.02 15.14
N ILE A 180 3.37 -12.86 14.53
CA ILE A 180 2.31 -11.91 14.24
C ILE A 180 2.21 -11.75 12.72
N SER A 181 1.17 -12.29 12.13
CA SER A 181 0.94 -12.30 10.67
C SER A 181 -0.19 -11.34 10.31
N LEU A 182 0.11 -10.36 9.46
CA LEU A 182 -0.83 -9.37 8.96
C LEU A 182 -1.19 -9.68 7.52
N SER A 183 -2.47 -9.78 7.21
CA SER A 183 -2.93 -10.12 5.87
C SER A 183 -4.06 -9.22 5.39
N ALA A 184 -4.21 -9.11 4.07
CA ALA A 184 -5.49 -8.77 3.47
C ALA A 184 -6.52 -9.89 3.75
N THR A 185 -7.78 -9.65 3.45
CA THR A 185 -8.83 -10.67 3.58
C THR A 185 -8.50 -11.93 2.80
N LEU A 186 -8.51 -13.07 3.48
CA LEU A 186 -8.20 -14.40 2.93
C LEU A 186 -9.37 -15.36 3.18
N PRO A 187 -9.71 -16.20 2.20
CA PRO A 187 -10.81 -17.16 2.36
C PRO A 187 -10.48 -18.35 3.29
N ASN A 188 -9.20 -18.69 3.46
CA ASN A 188 -8.73 -19.83 4.25
C ASN A 188 -7.98 -19.41 5.53
N LEU A 189 -8.46 -18.36 6.18
CA LEU A 189 -7.82 -17.81 7.38
C LEU A 189 -7.77 -18.82 8.54
N ASP A 190 -8.77 -19.70 8.66
CA ASP A 190 -8.84 -20.72 9.71
C ASP A 190 -7.71 -21.75 9.59
N GLU A 191 -7.44 -22.26 8.38
CA GLU A 191 -6.34 -23.19 8.13
C GLU A 191 -4.98 -22.60 8.49
N LEU A 192 -4.80 -21.32 8.20
CA LEU A 192 -3.56 -20.62 8.53
C LEU A 192 -3.44 -20.36 10.04
N ALA A 193 -4.54 -20.03 10.71
CA ALA A 193 -4.56 -19.88 12.16
C ALA A 193 -4.19 -21.20 12.86
N ASP A 194 -4.74 -22.32 12.41
CA ASP A 194 -4.44 -23.65 12.92
C ASP A 194 -2.96 -24.00 12.69
N TRP A 195 -2.44 -23.76 11.48
CA TRP A 195 -1.02 -24.01 11.18
C TRP A 195 -0.06 -23.21 12.05
N LEU A 196 -0.39 -21.92 12.30
CA LEU A 196 0.40 -21.05 13.14
C LEU A 196 0.15 -21.25 14.64
N ASN A 197 -0.84 -22.05 15.04
CA ASN A 197 -1.40 -22.08 16.38
C ASN A 197 -1.63 -20.67 16.89
N ALA A 198 -2.39 -19.88 16.13
CA ALA A 198 -2.55 -18.44 16.33
C ALA A 198 -3.99 -18.07 16.66
N GLU A 199 -4.14 -17.05 17.51
CA GLU A 199 -5.40 -16.35 17.65
C GLU A 199 -5.77 -15.71 16.31
N LYS A 200 -7.03 -15.92 15.89
CA LYS A 200 -7.57 -15.32 14.67
C LYS A 200 -8.30 -14.03 15.00
N TYR A 201 -7.94 -12.96 14.32
CA TYR A 201 -8.74 -11.74 14.34
C TYR A 201 -9.07 -11.31 12.91
N GLU A 202 -10.33 -11.11 12.65
CA GLU A 202 -10.83 -10.69 11.35
C GLU A 202 -11.74 -9.47 11.50
N THR A 203 -11.55 -8.47 10.66
CA THR A 203 -12.42 -7.30 10.60
C THR A 203 -12.61 -6.83 9.16
N GLN A 204 -13.83 -6.43 8.85
CA GLN A 204 -14.17 -5.75 7.60
C GLN A 204 -14.12 -4.22 7.75
N PHE A 205 -13.67 -3.74 8.91
CA PHE A 205 -13.62 -2.31 9.19
C PHE A 205 -12.71 -1.60 8.21
N ARG A 206 -13.25 -0.58 7.59
CA ARG A 206 -12.52 0.31 6.71
C ARG A 206 -12.73 1.75 7.18
N PRO A 207 -11.65 2.51 7.49
CA PRO A 207 -11.79 3.86 8.03
C PRO A 207 -12.42 4.83 7.04
N VAL A 208 -12.26 4.59 5.74
CA VAL A 208 -12.84 5.39 4.66
C VAL A 208 -13.79 4.52 3.85
N GLN A 209 -15.05 4.95 3.74
CA GLN A 209 -16.04 4.24 2.96
C GLN A 209 -15.66 4.23 1.48
N LEU A 210 -15.76 3.07 0.85
CA LEU A 210 -15.44 2.85 -0.54
C LEU A 210 -16.72 2.71 -1.35
N HIS A 211 -16.84 3.47 -2.42
CA HIS A 211 -17.91 3.34 -3.40
C HIS A 211 -17.36 2.67 -4.66
N GLU A 212 -17.81 1.45 -4.92
CA GLU A 212 -17.37 0.68 -6.08
C GLU A 212 -18.39 0.80 -7.20
N MET A 213 -17.91 1.15 -8.39
CA MET A 213 -18.75 1.39 -9.56
C MET A 213 -18.18 0.65 -10.78
N ILE A 214 -19.03 0.30 -11.71
CA ILE A 214 -18.66 -0.24 -13.01
C ILE A 214 -19.08 0.77 -14.07
N MET A 215 -18.21 1.04 -15.05
CA MET A 215 -18.54 1.85 -16.20
C MET A 215 -18.81 0.97 -17.42
N CYS A 216 -20.03 1.07 -17.96
CA CYS A 216 -20.46 0.40 -19.18
C CYS A 216 -21.12 1.43 -20.10
N ASP A 217 -20.68 1.55 -21.33
CA ASP A 217 -21.26 2.47 -22.34
C ASP A 217 -21.49 3.90 -21.82
N ASN A 218 -20.51 4.46 -21.11
CA ASN A 218 -20.58 5.77 -20.46
C ASN A 218 -21.60 5.88 -19.29
N GLU A 219 -22.19 4.79 -18.86
CA GLU A 219 -23.00 4.75 -17.66
C GLU A 219 -22.21 4.20 -16.48
N LEU A 220 -22.26 4.90 -15.36
CA LEU A 220 -21.76 4.42 -14.08
C LEU A 220 -22.86 3.66 -13.35
N ARG A 221 -22.55 2.44 -12.94
CA ARG A 221 -23.45 1.55 -12.22
C ARG A 221 -22.79 1.09 -10.92
N ASP A 222 -23.59 0.88 -9.89
CA ASP A 222 -23.12 0.28 -8.63
C ASP A 222 -22.68 -1.17 -8.87
N VAL A 223 -21.54 -1.58 -8.31
CA VAL A 223 -20.95 -2.90 -8.55
C VAL A 223 -21.81 -4.05 -8.01
N ASN A 224 -22.52 -3.82 -6.89
CA ASN A 224 -23.29 -4.87 -6.22
C ASN A 224 -24.71 -4.98 -6.77
N THR A 225 -25.36 -3.85 -7.03
CA THR A 225 -26.77 -3.78 -7.44
C THR A 225 -26.95 -3.65 -8.93
N LEU A 226 -25.91 -3.29 -9.68
CA LEU A 226 -25.92 -2.94 -11.10
C LEU A 226 -26.89 -1.79 -11.45
N GLN A 227 -27.41 -1.09 -10.45
CA GLN A 227 -28.28 0.05 -10.66
C GLN A 227 -27.51 1.21 -11.29
N HIS A 228 -28.16 1.91 -12.23
CA HIS A 228 -27.61 3.11 -12.83
C HIS A 228 -27.46 4.20 -11.76
N ILE A 229 -26.25 4.76 -11.66
CA ILE A 229 -25.94 5.88 -10.76
C ILE A 229 -26.01 7.18 -11.54
N ARG A 230 -25.27 7.28 -12.64
CA ARG A 230 -25.26 8.44 -13.54
C ARG A 230 -24.63 8.10 -14.89
N THR A 231 -24.91 8.89 -15.87
CA THR A 231 -24.21 8.87 -17.17
C THR A 231 -23.02 9.82 -17.14
N VAL A 232 -21.89 9.41 -17.66
CA VAL A 232 -20.72 10.28 -17.87
C VAL A 232 -21.05 11.18 -19.04
N SER A 233 -21.18 12.48 -18.80
CA SER A 233 -21.67 13.44 -19.80
C SER A 233 -20.67 13.58 -20.96
N ASN A 234 -21.21 13.63 -22.18
CA ASN A 234 -20.44 13.72 -23.41
C ASN A 234 -20.15 15.18 -23.86
N GLU A 235 -20.16 16.16 -22.95
CA GLU A 235 -20.00 17.57 -23.34
C GLU A 235 -18.71 17.89 -24.10
N PHE A 236 -17.75 16.98 -24.10
CA PHE A 236 -16.42 17.15 -24.72
C PHE A 236 -16.03 16.00 -25.66
N VAL A 237 -16.95 15.09 -26.06
CA VAL A 237 -16.57 13.81 -26.70
C VAL A 237 -17.39 13.49 -27.93
N VAL A 238 -16.68 13.20 -29.00
CA VAL A 238 -17.22 12.78 -30.31
C VAL A 238 -17.22 11.25 -30.50
N SER A 239 -16.74 10.45 -29.56
CA SER A 239 -16.64 8.99 -29.72
C SER A 239 -17.00 8.21 -28.45
N ASN A 240 -17.64 7.03 -28.64
CA ASN A 240 -17.97 6.06 -27.57
C ASN A 240 -16.77 5.23 -27.14
N ASP A 241 -15.56 5.77 -27.10
CA ASP A 241 -14.35 5.05 -26.76
C ASP A 241 -14.16 5.02 -25.24
N ILE A 242 -13.80 3.85 -24.71
CA ILE A 242 -13.54 3.60 -23.28
C ILE A 242 -12.48 4.55 -22.71
N GLU A 243 -11.46 4.90 -23.51
CA GLU A 243 -10.41 5.82 -23.10
C GLU A 243 -10.96 7.21 -22.78
N TYR A 244 -11.99 7.67 -23.49
CA TYR A 244 -12.63 8.95 -23.23
C TYR A 244 -13.36 8.99 -21.89
N GLY A 245 -14.06 7.93 -21.52
CA GLY A 245 -14.70 7.83 -20.20
C GLY A 245 -13.69 7.94 -19.06
N ILE A 246 -12.53 7.29 -19.19
CA ILE A 246 -11.44 7.38 -18.20
C ILE A 246 -10.88 8.81 -18.15
N ILE A 247 -10.60 9.43 -19.30
CA ILE A 247 -10.10 10.81 -19.39
C ILE A 247 -11.08 11.79 -18.72
N HIS A 248 -12.38 11.64 -19.00
CA HIS A 248 -13.41 12.47 -18.39
C HIS A 248 -13.43 12.33 -16.86
N LEU A 249 -13.38 11.11 -16.33
CA LEU A 249 -13.36 10.85 -14.91
C LEU A 249 -12.08 11.37 -14.22
N CYS A 250 -10.93 11.30 -14.90
CA CYS A 250 -9.71 11.94 -14.43
C CYS A 250 -9.86 13.47 -14.38
N THR A 251 -10.41 14.06 -15.45
CA THR A 251 -10.67 15.52 -15.50
C THR A 251 -11.62 15.96 -14.39
N GLU A 252 -12.74 15.25 -14.20
CA GLU A 252 -13.71 15.52 -13.14
C GLU A 252 -13.06 15.50 -11.74
N SER A 253 -12.23 14.51 -11.45
CA SER A 253 -11.55 14.39 -10.15
C SER A 253 -10.52 15.50 -9.97
N VAL A 254 -9.71 15.76 -10.98
CA VAL A 254 -8.68 16.80 -10.89
C VAL A 254 -9.30 18.19 -10.72
N MET A 255 -10.42 18.49 -11.36
CA MET A 255 -11.16 19.75 -11.16
C MET A 255 -11.67 19.91 -9.72
N LYS A 256 -11.89 18.82 -9.00
CA LYS A 256 -12.23 18.83 -7.55
C LYS A 256 -11.00 18.89 -6.65
N GLY A 257 -9.79 18.95 -7.22
CA GLY A 257 -8.54 18.87 -6.47
C GLY A 257 -8.18 17.46 -5.98
N GLU A 258 -8.85 16.43 -6.50
CA GLU A 258 -8.64 15.02 -6.13
C GLU A 258 -7.53 14.38 -6.97
N SER A 259 -6.83 13.41 -6.40
CA SER A 259 -5.84 12.58 -7.10
C SER A 259 -6.46 11.29 -7.66
N VAL A 260 -5.97 10.84 -8.80
CA VAL A 260 -6.46 9.66 -9.50
C VAL A 260 -5.33 8.69 -9.81
N LEU A 261 -5.54 7.41 -9.49
CA LEU A 261 -4.65 6.32 -9.86
C LEU A 261 -5.36 5.43 -10.90
N VAL A 262 -4.76 5.25 -12.07
CA VAL A 262 -5.34 4.43 -13.14
C VAL A 262 -4.49 3.19 -13.34
N PHE A 263 -5.05 2.02 -13.09
CA PHE A 263 -4.38 0.74 -13.35
C PHE A 263 -4.64 0.25 -14.77
N CYS A 264 -3.57 -0.04 -15.50
CA CYS A 264 -3.57 -0.55 -16.86
C CYS A 264 -2.96 -1.96 -16.93
N SER A 265 -3.27 -2.69 -17.99
CA SER A 265 -2.85 -4.09 -18.19
C SER A 265 -1.38 -4.24 -18.59
N SER A 266 -0.79 -3.24 -19.24
CA SER A 266 0.57 -3.28 -19.77
C SER A 266 1.31 -1.95 -19.61
N LYS A 267 2.65 -1.99 -19.73
CA LYS A 267 3.51 -0.80 -19.70
C LYS A 267 3.14 0.17 -20.83
N ALA A 268 3.07 -0.30 -22.06
CA ALA A 268 2.72 0.52 -23.22
C ALA A 268 1.34 1.19 -23.09
N GLU A 269 0.40 0.52 -22.43
CA GLU A 269 -0.92 1.09 -22.16
C GLU A 269 -0.87 2.21 -21.13
N THR A 270 -0.01 2.10 -20.09
CA THR A 270 0.18 3.17 -19.12
C THR A 270 0.72 4.43 -19.76
N GLU A 271 1.74 4.28 -20.62
CA GLU A 271 2.37 5.38 -21.36
C GLU A 271 1.37 6.04 -22.33
N LYS A 272 0.68 5.23 -23.14
CA LYS A 272 -0.33 5.70 -24.11
C LYS A 272 -1.46 6.47 -23.42
N LEU A 273 -1.98 5.93 -22.32
CA LEU A 273 -3.08 6.57 -21.59
C LEU A 273 -2.64 7.86 -20.89
N ALA A 274 -1.47 7.86 -20.26
CA ALA A 274 -0.90 9.08 -19.64
C ALA A 274 -0.74 10.20 -20.67
N LEU A 275 -0.22 9.87 -21.86
CA LEU A 275 -0.07 10.81 -22.96
C LEU A 275 -1.43 11.34 -23.45
N ALA A 276 -2.43 10.46 -23.61
CA ALA A 276 -3.78 10.86 -24.04
C ALA A 276 -4.45 11.80 -23.02
N ILE A 277 -4.32 11.51 -21.71
CA ILE A 277 -4.83 12.40 -20.66
C ILE A 277 -4.09 13.74 -20.68
N SER A 278 -2.77 13.73 -20.87
CA SER A 278 -1.92 14.92 -20.93
C SER A 278 -2.34 15.84 -22.10
N GLN A 279 -2.51 15.28 -23.29
CA GLN A 279 -2.95 16.01 -24.47
C GLN A 279 -4.36 16.59 -24.31
N HIS A 280 -5.24 15.87 -23.61
CA HIS A 280 -6.57 16.39 -23.27
C HIS A 280 -6.47 17.58 -22.31
N PHE A 281 -5.66 17.47 -21.25
CA PHE A 281 -5.45 18.56 -20.30
C PHE A 281 -4.80 19.77 -20.96
N GLU A 282 -3.83 19.59 -21.86
CA GLU A 282 -3.22 20.67 -22.62
C GLU A 282 -4.26 21.47 -23.42
N LYS A 283 -5.16 20.76 -24.13
CA LYS A 283 -6.27 21.42 -24.86
C LYS A 283 -7.20 22.17 -23.91
N TYR A 284 -7.49 21.58 -22.76
CA TYR A 284 -8.35 22.18 -21.76
C TYR A 284 -7.70 23.42 -21.12
N PHE A 285 -6.41 23.41 -20.82
CA PHE A 285 -5.66 24.57 -20.32
C PHE A 285 -5.62 25.74 -21.31
N LYS A 286 -5.70 25.47 -22.60
CA LYS A 286 -5.75 26.49 -23.67
C LYS A 286 -7.15 27.05 -23.90
N SER A 287 -8.20 26.42 -23.36
CA SER A 287 -9.59 26.89 -23.50
C SER A 287 -9.95 27.96 -22.47
N SER A 288 -10.99 28.75 -22.76
CA SER A 288 -11.48 29.83 -21.86
C SER A 288 -12.03 29.35 -20.51
N ASN A 289 -12.22 28.03 -20.32
CA ASN A 289 -12.73 27.44 -19.09
C ASN A 289 -11.62 26.90 -18.15
N SER A 290 -10.37 27.29 -18.38
CA SER A 290 -9.19 26.71 -17.73
C SER A 290 -8.97 27.13 -16.27
N GLU A 291 -9.60 28.20 -15.78
CA GLU A 291 -9.34 28.74 -14.43
C GLU A 291 -9.53 27.71 -13.32
N ASN A 292 -10.58 26.89 -13.40
CA ASN A 292 -10.89 25.87 -12.39
C ASN A 292 -9.87 24.71 -12.41
N LEU A 293 -9.38 24.33 -13.58
CA LEU A 293 -8.38 23.26 -13.68
C LEU A 293 -7.00 23.78 -13.24
N ILE A 294 -6.63 24.98 -13.63
CA ILE A 294 -5.37 25.62 -13.24
C ILE A 294 -5.30 25.83 -11.74
N SER A 295 -6.40 26.27 -11.11
CA SER A 295 -6.48 26.48 -9.66
C SER A 295 -6.39 25.18 -8.85
N SER A 296 -6.75 24.03 -9.44
CA SER A 296 -6.66 22.72 -8.78
C SER A 296 -5.24 22.17 -8.69
N PHE A 297 -4.29 22.74 -9.46
CA PHE A 297 -2.89 22.39 -9.42
C PHE A 297 -2.07 23.39 -8.60
N ASN A 298 -1.18 22.86 -7.78
CA ASN A 298 -0.14 23.68 -7.17
C ASN A 298 0.97 23.91 -8.20
N ILE A 299 0.88 25.03 -8.94
CA ILE A 299 1.82 25.37 -10.02
C ILE A 299 3.25 25.44 -9.52
N GLN A 300 3.48 25.88 -8.29
CA GLN A 300 4.83 25.95 -7.73
C GLN A 300 5.40 24.55 -7.50
N SER A 301 4.61 23.63 -6.96
CA SER A 301 5.00 22.24 -6.75
C SER A 301 5.25 21.52 -8.08
N LEU A 302 4.43 21.74 -9.11
CA LEU A 302 4.68 21.22 -10.46
C LEU A 302 6.00 21.71 -11.06
N LYS A 303 6.34 22.98 -10.86
CA LYS A 303 7.64 23.53 -11.28
C LYS A 303 8.78 22.85 -10.54
N THR A 304 8.65 22.59 -9.24
CA THR A 304 9.66 21.89 -8.44
C THR A 304 9.86 20.46 -8.93
N VAL A 305 8.75 19.72 -9.17
CA VAL A 305 8.83 18.36 -9.73
C VAL A 305 9.52 18.35 -11.08
N LYS A 306 9.13 19.26 -11.99
CA LYS A 306 9.78 19.40 -13.30
C LYS A 306 11.27 19.70 -13.17
N HIS A 307 11.65 20.57 -12.23
CA HIS A 307 13.04 20.91 -11.97
C HIS A 307 13.83 19.72 -11.46
N ALA A 308 13.28 18.98 -10.48
CA ALA A 308 13.90 17.76 -9.95
C ALA A 308 14.15 16.73 -11.05
N PHE A 309 13.14 16.45 -11.88
CA PHE A 309 13.30 15.53 -13.02
C PHE A 309 14.34 16.00 -14.04
N HIS A 310 14.50 17.30 -14.28
CA HIS A 310 15.50 17.81 -15.24
C HIS A 310 16.92 17.87 -14.68
N HIS A 311 17.09 18.05 -13.38
CA HIS A 311 18.41 18.30 -12.78
C HIS A 311 18.96 17.12 -11.97
N GLU A 312 18.10 16.30 -11.37
CA GLU A 312 18.50 15.18 -10.51
C GLU A 312 18.54 13.85 -11.26
N ILE A 313 17.73 13.72 -12.33
CA ILE A 313 17.65 12.49 -13.13
C ILE A 313 18.36 12.71 -14.46
N GLN A 314 19.46 11.98 -14.68
CA GLN A 314 20.30 12.14 -15.87
C GLN A 314 19.60 11.82 -17.20
N PHE A 315 18.68 10.86 -17.19
CA PHE A 315 17.91 10.42 -18.36
C PHE A 315 16.47 10.25 -17.95
N VAL A 316 15.60 11.19 -18.31
CA VAL A 316 14.16 11.12 -18.12
C VAL A 316 13.52 10.58 -19.38
N ASP A 317 12.60 9.65 -19.23
CA ASP A 317 11.78 9.14 -20.35
C ASP A 317 11.09 10.29 -21.11
N ASP A 318 11.08 10.22 -22.45
CA ASP A 318 10.57 11.31 -23.29
C ASP A 318 9.08 11.55 -23.09
N ILE A 319 8.29 10.50 -22.85
CA ILE A 319 6.84 10.61 -22.58
C ILE A 319 6.62 11.24 -21.20
N LEU A 320 7.44 10.94 -20.18
CA LEU A 320 7.38 11.62 -18.89
C LEU A 320 7.65 13.13 -19.03
N ARG A 321 8.61 13.54 -19.87
CA ARG A 321 8.85 14.96 -20.13
C ARG A 321 7.64 15.68 -20.69
N GLU A 322 6.83 14.99 -21.49
CA GLU A 322 5.62 15.55 -22.12
C GLU A 322 4.44 15.58 -21.14
N THR A 323 4.33 14.59 -20.23
CA THR A 323 3.15 14.44 -19.35
C THR A 323 3.28 15.19 -18.02
N LEU A 324 4.48 15.25 -17.42
CA LEU A 324 4.75 15.91 -16.15
C LEU A 324 4.30 17.38 -16.07
N PRO A 325 4.47 18.22 -17.13
CA PRO A 325 3.99 19.60 -17.09
C PRO A 325 2.50 19.77 -16.85
N HIS A 326 1.72 18.72 -17.12
CA HIS A 326 0.27 18.69 -16.94
C HIS A 326 -0.17 17.97 -15.65
N GLY A 327 0.79 17.66 -14.74
CA GLY A 327 0.51 16.97 -13.48
C GLY A 327 0.16 15.50 -13.63
N ILE A 328 0.63 14.88 -14.71
CA ILE A 328 0.35 13.48 -15.08
C ILE A 328 1.66 12.72 -15.19
N ALA A 329 1.68 11.48 -14.72
CA ALA A 329 2.80 10.57 -14.90
C ALA A 329 2.32 9.15 -15.17
N PHE A 330 3.23 8.27 -15.54
CA PHE A 330 3.01 6.83 -15.55
C PHE A 330 4.04 6.12 -14.67
N HIS A 331 3.70 4.92 -14.22
CA HIS A 331 4.54 4.15 -13.30
C HIS A 331 4.53 2.67 -13.64
N HIS A 332 5.67 2.12 -14.00
CA HIS A 332 5.85 0.70 -14.28
C HIS A 332 7.31 0.26 -14.06
N ALA A 333 7.57 -1.04 -14.06
CA ALA A 333 8.90 -1.62 -13.82
C ALA A 333 9.95 -1.34 -14.94
N GLY A 334 9.58 -0.64 -16.01
CA GLY A 334 10.53 -0.18 -17.05
C GLY A 334 11.23 1.12 -16.72
N LEU A 335 10.69 1.91 -15.77
CA LEU A 335 11.31 3.14 -15.27
C LEU A 335 12.48 2.83 -14.33
N THR A 336 13.43 3.74 -14.22
CA THR A 336 14.50 3.67 -13.23
C THR A 336 13.97 3.76 -11.81
N VAL A 337 14.79 3.42 -10.83
CA VAL A 337 14.40 3.52 -9.42
C VAL A 337 14.15 4.97 -9.02
N GLU A 338 15.02 5.86 -9.49
CA GLU A 338 14.97 7.31 -9.22
C GLU A 338 13.70 7.93 -9.81
N GLU A 339 13.35 7.60 -11.05
CA GLU A 339 12.10 8.07 -11.67
C GLU A 339 10.87 7.62 -10.88
N ARG A 340 10.84 6.35 -10.49
CA ARG A 340 9.72 5.81 -9.71
C ARG A 340 9.59 6.49 -8.36
N GLU A 341 10.69 6.61 -7.60
CA GLU A 341 10.68 7.28 -6.29
C GLU A 341 10.25 8.76 -6.41
N SER A 342 10.68 9.46 -7.47
CA SER A 342 10.29 10.84 -7.72
C SER A 342 8.80 11.00 -8.06
N ILE A 343 8.24 10.09 -8.89
CA ILE A 343 6.81 10.05 -9.21
C ILE A 343 5.99 9.76 -7.94
N GLU A 344 6.42 8.79 -7.15
CA GLU A 344 5.77 8.39 -5.90
C GLU A 344 5.69 9.55 -4.91
N ASN A 345 6.82 10.24 -4.68
CA ASN A 345 6.88 11.41 -3.81
C ASN A 345 5.98 12.54 -4.32
N ALA A 346 6.06 12.86 -5.62
CA ALA A 346 5.26 13.90 -6.23
C ALA A 346 3.75 13.61 -6.25
N PHE A 347 3.35 12.35 -6.25
CA PHE A 347 1.95 11.96 -6.10
C PHE A 347 1.49 12.04 -4.64
N CYS A 348 2.33 11.66 -3.68
CA CYS A 348 2.03 11.77 -2.25
C CYS A 348 1.88 13.21 -1.78
N ASP A 349 2.71 14.13 -2.28
CA ASP A 349 2.62 15.57 -1.98
C ASP A 349 1.59 16.32 -2.84
N GLN A 350 0.85 15.56 -3.67
CA GLN A 350 -0.20 16.07 -4.55
C GLN A 350 0.27 17.03 -5.65
N SER A 351 1.56 17.08 -5.96
CA SER A 351 2.08 17.80 -7.11
C SER A 351 1.68 17.14 -8.42
N LEU A 352 1.65 15.80 -8.45
CA LEU A 352 1.01 15.02 -9.51
C LEU A 352 -0.42 14.64 -9.10
N ARG A 353 -1.34 14.76 -10.05
CA ARG A 353 -2.77 14.47 -9.82
C ARG A 353 -3.22 13.16 -10.46
N VAL A 354 -2.60 12.73 -11.54
CA VAL A 354 -2.96 11.48 -12.23
C VAL A 354 -1.72 10.64 -12.44
N VAL A 355 -1.77 9.37 -12.01
CA VAL A 355 -0.73 8.39 -12.30
C VAL A 355 -1.36 7.16 -12.96
N CYS A 356 -0.87 6.83 -14.16
CA CYS A 356 -1.22 5.58 -14.86
C CYS A 356 -0.20 4.50 -14.51
N ALA A 357 -0.62 3.36 -13.99
CA ALA A 357 0.30 2.35 -13.47
C ALA A 357 -0.07 0.93 -13.86
N THR A 358 0.93 0.05 -13.89
CA THR A 358 0.69 -1.39 -13.96
C THR A 358 0.36 -1.96 -12.57
N SER A 359 -0.14 -3.19 -12.52
CA SER A 359 -0.47 -3.90 -11.27
C SER A 359 0.68 -3.97 -10.26
N THR A 360 1.93 -3.82 -10.71
CA THR A 360 3.10 -3.78 -9.82
C THR A 360 3.05 -2.65 -8.78
N LEU A 361 2.33 -1.56 -9.07
CA LEU A 361 2.11 -0.47 -8.12
C LEU A 361 1.05 -0.80 -7.05
N SER A 362 0.17 -1.78 -7.31
CA SER A 362 -0.86 -2.18 -6.33
C SER A 362 -0.25 -2.78 -5.07
N SER A 363 0.92 -3.37 -5.19
CA SER A 363 1.66 -4.02 -4.12
C SER A 363 2.94 -3.23 -3.80
N GLY A 364 3.12 -2.89 -2.53
CA GLY A 364 4.41 -2.44 -2.00
C GLY A 364 4.69 -0.94 -1.93
N ILE A 365 3.83 -0.05 -2.44
CA ILE A 365 4.03 1.40 -2.34
C ILE A 365 2.80 2.04 -1.72
N ASN A 366 3.01 2.99 -0.83
CA ASN A 366 1.94 3.70 -0.15
C ASN A 366 1.50 4.91 -0.96
N LEU A 367 0.74 4.71 -2.06
CA LEU A 367 0.18 5.80 -2.86
C LEU A 367 -1.34 5.92 -2.64
N PRO A 368 -1.78 6.84 -1.78
CA PRO A 368 -3.19 7.09 -1.56
C PRO A 368 -3.77 7.92 -2.71
N ALA A 369 -4.91 7.50 -3.23
CA ALA A 369 -5.67 8.24 -4.24
C ALA A 369 -7.10 8.50 -3.76
N HIS A 370 -7.72 9.57 -4.23
CA HIS A 370 -9.14 9.81 -4.01
C HIS A 370 -9.99 8.90 -4.89
N ARG A 371 -9.52 8.68 -6.12
CA ARG A 371 -10.16 7.77 -7.08
C ARG A 371 -9.17 6.75 -7.62
N VAL A 372 -9.60 5.50 -7.69
CA VAL A 372 -8.88 4.44 -8.40
C VAL A 372 -9.72 3.99 -9.59
N ILE A 373 -9.11 3.94 -10.75
CA ILE A 373 -9.72 3.44 -11.99
C ILE A 373 -8.95 2.20 -12.41
N ILE A 374 -9.65 1.09 -12.63
CA ILE A 374 -9.06 -0.15 -13.10
C ILE A 374 -9.51 -0.35 -14.54
N LYS A 375 -8.60 -0.08 -15.49
CA LYS A 375 -8.81 -0.34 -16.92
C LYS A 375 -8.50 -1.82 -17.16
N THR A 376 -9.49 -2.68 -17.02
CA THR A 376 -9.34 -4.09 -17.35
C THR A 376 -9.99 -4.37 -18.70
N GLN A 377 -9.29 -5.15 -19.52
CA GLN A 377 -9.97 -6.02 -20.46
C GLN A 377 -10.26 -7.30 -19.67
N LEU A 378 -11.53 -7.53 -19.34
CA LEU A 378 -11.98 -8.75 -18.65
C LEU A 378 -11.73 -10.02 -19.49
N CYS A 379 -11.42 -9.86 -20.78
CA CYS A 379 -11.05 -10.90 -21.70
C CYS A 379 -9.57 -10.76 -22.09
N GLY A 380 -8.67 -11.28 -21.28
CA GLY A 380 -7.24 -11.40 -21.57
C GLY A 380 -6.68 -12.71 -21.01
N PRO A 381 -5.47 -13.13 -21.43
CA PRO A 381 -4.88 -14.40 -20.98
C PRO A 381 -4.62 -14.45 -19.47
N VAL A 382 -4.70 -13.34 -18.76
CA VAL A 382 -4.56 -13.26 -17.30
C VAL A 382 -5.74 -12.49 -16.73
N ALA A 383 -6.73 -13.21 -16.22
CA ALA A 383 -7.81 -12.62 -15.44
C ALA A 383 -7.26 -11.94 -14.18
N LEU A 384 -7.80 -10.76 -13.86
CA LEU A 384 -7.48 -10.07 -12.61
C LEU A 384 -7.94 -10.95 -11.44
N ASN A 385 -7.01 -11.44 -10.62
CA ASN A 385 -7.38 -12.22 -9.45
C ASN A 385 -7.96 -11.32 -8.34
N GLY A 386 -8.84 -11.89 -7.49
CA GLY A 386 -9.52 -11.14 -6.44
C GLY A 386 -8.57 -10.44 -5.48
N LEU A 387 -7.41 -11.04 -5.16
CA LEU A 387 -6.42 -10.45 -4.27
C LEU A 387 -5.80 -9.18 -4.88
N THR A 388 -5.38 -9.24 -6.15
CA THR A 388 -4.85 -8.07 -6.87
C THR A 388 -5.89 -6.97 -6.98
N TYR A 389 -7.14 -7.33 -7.27
CA TYR A 389 -8.26 -6.38 -7.27
C TYR A 389 -8.39 -5.67 -5.92
N MET A 390 -8.45 -6.42 -4.82
CA MET A 390 -8.55 -5.86 -3.46
C MET A 390 -7.35 -4.96 -3.11
N GLN A 391 -6.14 -5.28 -3.57
CA GLN A 391 -4.96 -4.44 -3.40
C GLN A 391 -5.06 -3.13 -4.19
N MET A 392 -5.57 -3.18 -5.42
CA MET A 392 -5.79 -1.99 -6.26
C MET A 392 -6.83 -1.07 -5.64
N ILE A 393 -8.02 -1.58 -5.30
CA ILE A 393 -9.07 -0.77 -4.68
C ILE A 393 -8.69 -0.28 -3.29
N GLY A 394 -7.79 -0.99 -2.62
CA GLY A 394 -7.21 -0.58 -1.35
C GLY A 394 -6.41 0.71 -1.39
N ARG A 395 -6.03 1.17 -2.57
CA ARG A 395 -5.34 2.45 -2.77
C ARG A 395 -6.30 3.64 -2.72
N ALA A 396 -7.61 3.44 -2.91
CA ALA A 396 -8.60 4.49 -2.79
C ALA A 396 -8.99 4.74 -1.34
N GLY A 397 -8.95 6.00 -0.92
CA GLY A 397 -9.39 6.45 0.39
C GLY A 397 -8.48 6.03 1.55
N ARG A 398 -7.82 7.01 2.19
CA ARG A 398 -7.01 6.78 3.40
C ARG A 398 -7.38 7.75 4.50
N LEU A 399 -7.32 7.26 5.74
CA LEU A 399 -7.60 8.05 6.93
C LEU A 399 -6.69 9.29 6.98
N GLY A 400 -7.30 10.47 7.16
CA GLY A 400 -6.60 11.74 7.24
C GLY A 400 -6.23 12.38 5.89
N GLN A 401 -6.45 11.70 4.76
CA GLN A 401 -6.15 12.21 3.42
C GLN A 401 -7.39 12.31 2.53
N THR A 402 -8.39 11.45 2.74
CA THR A 402 -9.62 11.44 1.95
C THR A 402 -10.83 11.15 2.84
N GLU A 403 -11.95 11.84 2.63
CA GLU A 403 -13.21 11.54 3.34
C GLU A 403 -13.97 10.36 2.71
N LYS A 404 -13.83 10.16 1.40
CA LYS A 404 -14.47 9.07 0.62
C LYS A 404 -13.52 8.56 -0.45
N GLY A 405 -13.50 7.26 -0.67
CA GLY A 405 -12.78 6.63 -1.76
C GLY A 405 -13.73 6.18 -2.87
N ASN A 406 -13.42 6.48 -4.13
CA ASN A 406 -14.19 6.05 -5.29
C ASN A 406 -13.38 5.06 -6.12
N ASN A 407 -13.91 3.89 -6.38
CA ASN A 407 -13.34 2.91 -7.30
C ASN A 407 -14.21 2.72 -8.52
N LEU A 408 -13.57 2.52 -9.64
CA LEU A 408 -14.22 2.29 -10.90
C LEU A 408 -13.55 1.12 -11.62
N ALA A 409 -14.29 0.04 -11.82
CA ALA A 409 -13.91 -1.02 -12.75
C ALA A 409 -14.57 -0.74 -14.10
N ASN A 410 -13.79 -0.80 -15.16
CA ASN A 410 -14.29 -0.56 -16.53
C ASN A 410 -14.60 -1.90 -17.19
N CYS A 411 -15.85 -2.10 -17.60
CA CYS A 411 -16.33 -3.30 -18.28
C CYS A 411 -16.57 -3.00 -19.77
N GLY A 412 -15.99 -3.80 -20.67
CA GLY A 412 -16.34 -3.78 -22.10
C GLY A 412 -17.74 -4.37 -22.35
N LYS A 413 -18.32 -4.05 -23.51
CA LYS A 413 -19.70 -4.45 -23.90
C LYS A 413 -20.03 -5.95 -23.78
N HIS A 414 -19.03 -6.84 -23.74
CA HIS A 414 -19.23 -8.31 -23.78
C HIS A 414 -19.30 -9.00 -22.41
N ASP A 415 -19.02 -8.31 -21.31
CA ASP A 415 -18.74 -8.99 -20.04
C ASP A 415 -19.95 -9.09 -19.08
N LEU A 416 -21.06 -8.42 -19.40
CA LEU A 416 -22.29 -8.48 -18.58
C LEU A 416 -23.13 -9.75 -18.79
N TYR A 417 -22.83 -10.55 -19.82
CA TYR A 417 -23.65 -11.73 -20.18
C TYR A 417 -23.09 -13.07 -19.69
N HIS A 418 -21.94 -13.08 -18.97
CA HIS A 418 -21.29 -14.32 -18.51
C HIS A 418 -21.05 -14.37 -16.99
N ARG A 419 -21.99 -13.86 -16.22
CA ARG A 419 -22.06 -14.16 -14.77
C ARG A 419 -23.35 -14.88 -14.41
#